data_040465fcda176b8c3bd4da68109d8b9b
#
_entry.id   040465fcda176b8c3bd4da68109d8b9b
#
_cell.length_a   1.000
_cell.length_b   1.000
_cell.length_c   1.000
_cell.angle_alpha   90.00
_cell.angle_beta   90.00
_cell.angle_gamma   90.00
#
_symmetry.space_group_name_H-M   'P 1'
#
loop_
_entity.id
_entity.type
_entity.pdbx_description
1 polymer ?
#
loop_
_entity_poly.entity_id
_entity_poly.type
_entity_poly.pdbx_seq_one_letter_code
_entity_poly.pdbx_strand_id
1 'polypeptide(L)'
;MIDFLVGQGVKMERAAKFWPDYYDELPGGCKTTRCVVAELFNTNELGPWGKKLRPGFLTVPAKLEEGRKLPYYKRSWEGRRMFLRVALRTFVARLTGKKIVSGGAALQGRMLQASLEAGVDIRLEAPVKELIVEDGKVTGVVTVKEGKPWRVGARLGVLINAGGFARNQAMRDKYQPGTRVEWSQTNESDTGDMHLEM
;
A
#
# COMPACT_ATOMS: atom_id res chain seq x y z
N MET A 1 14.85 -8.46 2.21
CA MET A 1 13.65 -7.88 1.57
C MET A 1 13.86 -6.45 1.09
N ILE A 2 14.28 -5.50 1.92
CA ILE A 2 14.49 -4.09 1.49
C ILE A 2 15.51 -4.00 0.36
N ASP A 3 16.69 -4.64 0.51
CA ASP A 3 17.74 -4.62 -0.51
C ASP A 3 17.26 -5.21 -1.85
N PHE A 4 16.42 -6.25 -1.80
CA PHE A 4 15.78 -6.79 -3.00
C PHE A 4 14.90 -5.74 -3.68
N LEU A 5 14.01 -5.08 -2.93
CA LEU A 5 13.11 -4.05 -3.48
C LEU A 5 13.89 -2.85 -4.03
N VAL A 6 14.95 -2.43 -3.34
CA VAL A 6 15.83 -1.37 -3.82
C VAL A 6 16.54 -1.80 -5.12
N GLY A 7 16.98 -3.05 -5.20
CA GLY A 7 17.53 -3.65 -6.42
C GLY A 7 16.55 -3.70 -7.58
N GLN A 8 15.23 -3.75 -7.28
CA GLN A 8 14.15 -3.65 -8.27
C GLN A 8 13.71 -2.20 -8.56
N GLY A 9 14.51 -1.20 -8.17
CA GLY A 9 14.23 0.21 -8.45
C GLY A 9 13.27 0.91 -7.48
N VAL A 10 12.78 0.24 -6.44
CA VAL A 10 11.90 0.84 -5.43
C VAL A 10 12.71 1.78 -4.54
N LYS A 11 12.60 3.09 -4.76
CA LYS A 11 13.33 4.10 -4.00
C LYS A 11 12.74 4.28 -2.62
N MET A 12 13.57 4.05 -1.60
CA MET A 12 13.19 4.11 -0.19
C MET A 12 14.20 4.96 0.59
N GLU A 13 13.74 5.62 1.66
CA GLU A 13 14.58 6.29 2.62
C GLU A 13 14.32 5.79 4.04
N ARG A 14 15.36 5.72 4.87
CA ARG A 14 15.22 5.36 6.28
C ARG A 14 14.78 6.59 7.08
N ALA A 15 13.74 6.41 7.90
CA ALA A 15 13.16 7.49 8.70
C ALA A 15 14.00 7.83 9.98
N ALA A 16 15.28 7.50 9.99
CA ALA A 16 16.16 7.50 11.17
C ALA A 16 16.27 8.85 11.91
N LYS A 17 16.04 9.98 11.24
CA LYS A 17 16.23 11.31 11.83
C LYS A 17 15.01 11.84 12.59
N PHE A 18 13.83 11.22 12.42
CA PHE A 18 12.60 11.83 12.90
C PHE A 18 11.54 10.85 13.39
N TRP A 19 11.79 9.55 13.25
CA TRP A 19 10.88 8.52 13.74
C TRP A 19 11.61 7.59 14.70
N PRO A 20 11.11 7.40 15.94
CA PRO A 20 11.67 6.44 16.88
C PRO A 20 11.40 5.00 16.41
N ASP A 21 12.17 4.05 16.91
CA ASP A 21 11.82 2.65 16.78
C ASP A 21 10.75 2.28 17.83
N TYR A 22 10.02 1.21 17.59
CA TYR A 22 9.12 0.67 18.60
C TYR A 22 9.95 -0.08 19.65
N TYR A 23 9.70 0.23 20.92
CA TYR A 23 10.35 -0.42 22.05
C TYR A 23 11.91 -0.37 21.96
N ASP A 24 12.43 0.81 21.65
CA ASP A 24 13.89 1.02 21.51
C ASP A 24 14.65 0.80 22.83
N GLU A 25 13.96 0.85 23.98
CA GLU A 25 14.45 0.59 25.32
C GLU A 25 14.59 -0.91 25.65
N LEU A 26 13.95 -1.81 24.87
CA LEU A 26 14.00 -3.25 25.12
C LEU A 26 15.22 -3.92 24.51
N PRO A 27 15.62 -5.11 25.00
CA PRO A 27 16.68 -5.90 24.40
C PRO A 27 16.40 -6.17 22.90
N GLY A 28 17.36 -5.81 22.04
CA GLY A 28 17.20 -5.86 20.60
C GLY A 28 16.52 -4.64 19.96
N GLY A 29 16.12 -3.66 20.77
CA GLY A 29 15.64 -2.36 20.30
C GLY A 29 16.77 -1.57 19.61
N CYS A 30 16.38 -0.67 18.73
CA CYS A 30 17.30 0.17 17.98
C CYS A 30 17.06 1.65 18.31
N LYS A 31 18.08 2.37 18.77
CA LYS A 31 17.98 3.80 19.11
C LYS A 31 17.53 4.68 17.93
N THR A 32 17.77 4.20 16.70
CA THR A 32 17.27 4.84 15.48
C THR A 32 16.31 3.88 14.79
N THR A 33 15.18 4.40 14.31
CA THR A 33 14.15 3.57 13.69
C THR A 33 14.67 2.63 12.61
N ARG A 34 14.08 1.45 12.53
CA ARG A 34 14.18 0.53 11.39
C ARG A 34 13.14 0.82 10.32
N CYS A 35 12.28 1.85 10.55
CA CYS A 35 11.22 2.23 9.63
C CYS A 35 11.82 2.77 8.32
N VAL A 36 11.33 2.23 7.21
CA VAL A 36 11.68 2.64 5.85
C VAL A 36 10.43 3.19 5.19
N VAL A 37 10.55 4.31 4.52
CA VAL A 37 9.45 4.96 3.81
C VAL A 37 9.79 5.13 2.33
N ALA A 38 8.79 5.06 1.47
CA ALA A 38 8.99 5.33 0.06
C ALA A 38 9.23 6.82 -0.17
N GLU A 39 10.17 7.15 -1.05
CA GLU A 39 10.32 8.50 -1.55
C GLU A 39 9.08 8.94 -2.32
N LEU A 40 8.88 10.25 -2.47
CA LEU A 40 7.82 10.80 -3.31
C LEU A 40 7.83 10.16 -4.71
N PHE A 41 6.65 9.92 -5.24
CA PHE A 41 6.49 9.24 -6.51
C PHE A 41 5.56 10.04 -7.44
N ASN A 42 5.93 10.13 -8.71
CA ASN A 42 5.09 10.75 -9.73
C ASN A 42 4.29 9.67 -10.46
N THR A 43 3.00 9.58 -10.22
CA THR A 43 2.15 8.52 -10.79
C THR A 43 2.03 8.58 -12.31
N ASN A 44 2.45 9.69 -12.95
CA ASN A 44 2.53 9.75 -14.42
C ASN A 44 3.55 8.74 -15.00
N GLU A 45 4.55 8.32 -14.21
CA GLU A 45 5.52 7.30 -14.59
C GLU A 45 4.90 5.92 -14.85
N LEU A 46 3.70 5.69 -14.29
CA LEU A 46 2.93 4.47 -14.52
C LEU A 46 2.11 4.47 -15.82
N GLY A 47 2.11 5.57 -16.57
CA GLY A 47 1.28 5.70 -17.77
C GLY A 47 -0.22 5.46 -17.46
N PRO A 48 -0.89 4.57 -18.23
CA PRO A 48 -2.32 4.27 -18.01
C PRO A 48 -2.63 3.72 -16.63
N TRP A 49 -1.69 3.00 -15.99
CA TRP A 49 -1.84 2.41 -14.67
C TRP A 49 -1.91 3.46 -13.56
N GLY A 50 -1.36 4.64 -13.76
CA GLY A 50 -1.45 5.73 -12.78
C GLY A 50 -2.87 6.18 -12.46
N LYS A 51 -3.82 5.96 -13.38
CA LYS A 51 -5.25 6.21 -13.17
C LYS A 51 -5.95 5.10 -12.39
N LYS A 52 -5.33 3.92 -12.32
CA LYS A 52 -5.85 2.74 -11.61
C LYS A 52 -5.38 2.68 -10.16
N LEU A 53 -4.32 3.44 -9.83
CA LEU A 53 -3.83 3.51 -8.46
C LEU A 53 -4.86 4.24 -7.58
N ARG A 54 -5.29 3.59 -6.49
CA ARG A 54 -6.21 4.19 -5.53
C ARG A 54 -5.57 5.46 -4.92
N PRO A 55 -6.28 6.59 -4.86
CA PRO A 55 -5.75 7.79 -4.22
C PRO A 55 -5.47 7.53 -2.74
N GLY A 56 -4.36 8.06 -2.24
CA GLY A 56 -4.04 8.02 -0.81
C GLY A 56 -4.90 9.00 -0.01
N PHE A 57 -4.93 8.80 1.31
CA PHE A 57 -5.65 9.68 2.25
C PHE A 57 -5.18 11.14 2.17
N LEU A 58 -3.88 11.36 1.96
CA LEU A 58 -3.29 12.69 1.82
C LEU A 58 -2.78 12.88 0.37
N THR A 59 -3.40 13.81 -0.34
CA THR A 59 -3.00 14.19 -1.70
C THR A 59 -1.88 15.24 -1.74
N VAL A 60 -1.32 15.58 -0.58
CA VAL A 60 -0.23 16.56 -0.47
C VAL A 60 1.11 15.87 -0.71
N PRO A 61 1.96 16.38 -1.62
CA PRO A 61 3.26 15.79 -1.92
C PRO A 61 4.29 16.15 -0.83
N ALA A 62 4.03 15.69 0.38
CA ALA A 62 4.90 15.91 1.54
C ALA A 62 5.63 14.61 1.92
N LYS A 63 6.94 14.69 2.17
CA LYS A 63 7.68 13.61 2.82
C LYS A 63 7.17 13.40 4.23
N LEU A 64 7.39 12.23 4.82
CA LEU A 64 6.92 11.91 6.17
C LEU A 64 7.47 12.91 7.20
N GLU A 65 8.75 13.28 7.09
CA GLU A 65 9.37 14.31 7.96
C GLU A 65 8.68 15.67 7.85
N GLU A 66 8.37 16.10 6.63
CA GLU A 66 7.67 17.35 6.37
C GLU A 66 6.25 17.31 6.94
N GLY A 67 5.51 16.20 6.70
CA GLY A 67 4.16 15.99 7.19
C GLY A 67 4.04 16.14 8.71
N ARG A 68 5.05 15.67 9.47
CA ARG A 68 5.09 15.81 10.92
C ARG A 68 5.25 17.27 11.38
N LYS A 69 5.92 18.11 10.62
CA LYS A 69 6.18 19.52 10.96
C LYS A 69 5.13 20.48 10.43
N LEU A 70 4.38 20.10 9.40
CA LEU A 70 3.34 20.93 8.80
C LEU A 70 2.28 21.47 9.79
N PRO A 71 1.75 20.71 10.77
CA PRO A 71 0.77 21.23 11.72
C PRO A 71 1.30 22.41 12.56
N TYR A 72 2.60 22.54 12.69
CA TYR A 72 3.26 23.59 13.49
C TYR A 72 3.60 24.86 12.68
N TYR A 73 3.10 25.01 11.44
CA TYR A 73 3.45 26.13 10.56
C TYR A 73 3.13 27.51 11.16
N LYS A 74 2.11 27.62 12.02
CA LYS A 74 1.79 28.87 12.71
C LYS A 74 2.67 29.13 13.95
N ARG A 75 3.28 28.08 14.53
CA ARG A 75 3.94 28.12 15.82
C ARG A 75 5.47 28.06 15.76
N SER A 76 6.06 27.59 14.65
CA SER A 76 7.49 27.44 14.51
C SER A 76 8.00 27.91 13.16
N TRP A 77 9.22 28.46 13.16
CA TRP A 77 9.91 28.83 11.91
C TRP A 77 10.17 27.60 11.02
N GLU A 78 10.51 26.50 11.64
CA GLU A 78 10.73 25.24 10.93
C GLU A 78 9.45 24.75 10.24
N GLY A 79 8.31 24.82 10.91
CA GLY A 79 7.00 24.51 10.33
C GLY A 79 6.65 25.41 9.14
N ARG A 80 6.93 26.73 9.24
CA ARG A 80 6.74 27.69 8.12
C ARG A 80 7.60 27.33 6.91
N ARG A 81 8.88 27.04 7.16
CA ARG A 81 9.81 26.62 6.08
C ARG A 81 9.34 25.32 5.40
N MET A 82 8.86 24.34 6.17
CA MET A 82 8.31 23.11 5.60
C MET A 82 7.04 23.37 4.79
N PHE A 83 6.14 24.20 5.33
CA PHE A 83 4.93 24.60 4.62
C PHE A 83 5.24 25.26 3.27
N LEU A 84 6.13 26.24 3.23
CA LEU A 84 6.55 26.92 2.01
C LEU A 84 7.17 25.93 1.01
N ARG A 85 8.03 25.02 1.48
CA ARG A 85 8.64 24.00 0.63
C ARG A 85 7.60 23.09 -0.01
N VAL A 86 6.63 22.60 0.78
CA VAL A 86 5.58 21.71 0.29
C VAL A 86 4.62 22.47 -0.64
N ALA A 87 4.27 23.71 -0.30
CA ALA A 87 3.44 24.57 -1.15
C ALA A 87 4.10 24.84 -2.50
N LEU A 88 5.40 25.18 -2.51
CA LEU A 88 6.15 25.39 -3.74
C LEU A 88 6.22 24.10 -4.59
N ARG A 89 6.49 22.96 -3.95
CA ARG A 89 6.49 21.66 -4.64
C ARG A 89 5.12 21.35 -5.26
N THR A 90 4.05 21.60 -4.52
CA THR A 90 2.68 21.42 -5.00
C THR A 90 2.38 22.32 -6.19
N PHE A 91 2.76 23.59 -6.09
CA PHE A 91 2.58 24.57 -7.17
C PHE A 91 3.34 24.15 -8.44
N VAL A 92 4.63 23.84 -8.31
CA VAL A 92 5.47 23.38 -9.43
C VAL A 92 4.90 22.07 -10.03
N ALA A 93 4.49 21.13 -9.20
CA ALA A 93 3.90 19.89 -9.67
C ALA A 93 2.63 20.14 -10.50
N ARG A 94 1.76 21.06 -10.06
CA ARG A 94 0.56 21.45 -10.82
C ARG A 94 0.89 22.11 -12.14
N LEU A 95 1.84 23.05 -12.15
CA LEU A 95 2.28 23.73 -13.38
C LEU A 95 2.89 22.76 -14.40
N THR A 96 3.61 21.75 -13.92
CA THR A 96 4.29 20.77 -14.78
C THR A 96 3.42 19.53 -15.07
N GLY A 97 2.17 19.50 -14.63
CA GLY A 97 1.26 18.37 -14.79
C GLY A 97 1.67 17.09 -14.04
N LYS A 98 2.63 17.18 -13.10
CA LYS A 98 3.09 16.04 -12.30
C LYS A 98 2.08 15.68 -11.21
N LYS A 99 1.81 14.39 -11.06
CA LYS A 99 0.92 13.83 -10.04
C LYS A 99 1.74 13.17 -8.94
N ILE A 100 2.28 13.97 -8.03
CA ILE A 100 3.17 13.49 -6.97
C ILE A 100 2.35 12.98 -5.79
N VAL A 101 2.63 11.74 -5.39
CA VAL A 101 2.05 11.07 -4.21
C VAL A 101 3.11 10.80 -3.16
N SER A 102 2.68 10.58 -1.92
CA SER A 102 3.54 10.33 -0.76
C SER A 102 3.06 9.13 0.07
N GLY A 103 3.84 8.71 1.06
CA GLY A 103 3.49 7.66 2.01
C GLY A 103 3.10 6.34 1.35
N GLY A 104 1.99 5.75 1.77
CA GLY A 104 1.51 4.47 1.24
C GLY A 104 1.21 4.49 -0.26
N ALA A 105 0.66 5.59 -0.79
CA ALA A 105 0.40 5.71 -2.23
C ALA A 105 1.70 5.75 -3.05
N ALA A 106 2.77 6.35 -2.53
CA ALA A 106 4.08 6.33 -3.18
C ALA A 106 4.69 4.92 -3.16
N LEU A 107 4.57 4.21 -2.03
CA LEU A 107 5.04 2.83 -1.92
C LEU A 107 4.29 1.93 -2.92
N GLN A 108 2.96 1.99 -2.94
CA GLN A 108 2.13 1.21 -3.86
C GLN A 108 2.45 1.53 -5.33
N GLY A 109 2.63 2.82 -5.66
CA GLY A 109 2.99 3.23 -7.01
C GLY A 109 4.34 2.67 -7.46
N ARG A 110 5.34 2.70 -6.58
CA ARG A 110 6.68 2.15 -6.86
C ARG A 110 6.67 0.62 -6.96
N MET A 111 5.92 -0.05 -6.09
CA MET A 111 5.74 -1.50 -6.15
C MET A 111 5.04 -1.93 -7.44
N LEU A 112 3.99 -1.18 -7.85
CA LEU A 112 3.30 -1.41 -9.11
C LEU A 112 4.25 -1.21 -10.29
N GLN A 113 5.07 -0.15 -10.29
CA GLN A 113 6.07 0.10 -11.32
C GLN A 113 7.04 -1.08 -11.43
N ALA A 114 7.64 -1.50 -10.32
CA ALA A 114 8.57 -2.63 -10.31
C ALA A 114 7.91 -3.94 -10.78
N SER A 115 6.64 -4.17 -10.43
CA SER A 115 5.90 -5.34 -10.90
C SER A 115 5.66 -5.32 -12.41
N LEU A 116 5.32 -4.16 -12.97
CA LEU A 116 5.12 -3.99 -14.42
C LEU A 116 6.44 -4.16 -15.18
N GLU A 117 7.53 -3.61 -14.66
CA GLU A 117 8.88 -3.75 -15.23
C GLU A 117 9.37 -5.20 -15.18
N ALA A 118 8.97 -5.96 -14.13
CA ALA A 118 9.24 -7.40 -14.03
C ALA A 118 8.34 -8.27 -14.92
N GLY A 119 7.42 -7.68 -15.69
CA GLY A 119 6.54 -8.41 -16.60
C GLY A 119 5.39 -9.17 -15.91
N VAL A 120 5.00 -8.75 -14.70
CA VAL A 120 3.86 -9.37 -14.00
C VAL A 120 2.56 -9.05 -14.74
N ASP A 121 1.78 -10.09 -15.07
CA ASP A 121 0.44 -9.96 -15.66
C ASP A 121 -0.57 -9.57 -14.55
N ILE A 122 -0.81 -8.27 -14.41
CA ILE A 122 -1.71 -7.72 -13.41
C ILE A 122 -3.10 -7.57 -13.99
N ARG A 123 -4.09 -8.21 -13.35
CA ARG A 123 -5.48 -8.18 -13.79
C ARG A 123 -6.36 -7.53 -12.74
N LEU A 124 -7.15 -6.57 -13.17
CA LEU A 124 -8.14 -5.87 -12.37
C LEU A 124 -9.54 -6.46 -12.66
N GLU A 125 -10.47 -6.24 -11.73
CA GLU A 125 -11.86 -6.69 -11.87
C GLU A 125 -11.97 -8.21 -12.09
N ALA A 126 -10.99 -8.95 -11.55
CA ALA A 126 -10.91 -10.41 -11.66
C ALA A 126 -10.95 -11.05 -10.25
N PRO A 127 -12.09 -10.96 -9.54
CA PRO A 127 -12.20 -11.52 -8.19
C PRO A 127 -12.02 -13.04 -8.23
N VAL A 128 -11.19 -13.55 -7.36
CA VAL A 128 -11.07 -15.00 -7.14
C VAL A 128 -12.34 -15.49 -6.44
N LYS A 129 -12.93 -16.57 -6.95
CA LYS A 129 -14.18 -17.15 -6.43
C LYS A 129 -13.95 -18.47 -5.72
N GLU A 130 -12.95 -19.23 -6.16
CA GLU A 130 -12.73 -20.59 -5.70
C GLU A 130 -11.26 -20.97 -5.90
N LEU A 131 -10.72 -21.80 -5.02
CA LEU A 131 -9.44 -22.47 -5.21
C LEU A 131 -9.65 -23.79 -5.95
N ILE A 132 -8.83 -24.07 -6.96
CA ILE A 132 -8.82 -25.37 -7.63
C ILE A 132 -7.92 -26.30 -6.82
N VAL A 133 -8.53 -27.33 -6.23
CA VAL A 133 -7.80 -28.33 -5.45
C VAL A 133 -7.88 -29.67 -6.16
N GLU A 134 -6.73 -30.27 -6.45
CA GLU A 134 -6.58 -31.58 -7.08
C GLU A 134 -5.59 -32.39 -6.24
N ASP A 135 -5.97 -33.58 -5.84
CA ASP A 135 -5.17 -34.48 -4.99
C ASP A 135 -4.61 -33.81 -3.72
N GLY A 136 -5.42 -32.94 -3.08
CA GLY A 136 -5.04 -32.18 -1.88
C GLY A 136 -4.04 -31.06 -2.11
N LYS A 137 -3.79 -30.66 -3.37
CA LYS A 137 -2.91 -29.54 -3.73
C LYS A 137 -3.70 -28.45 -4.44
N VAL A 138 -3.39 -27.19 -4.11
CA VAL A 138 -3.94 -26.06 -4.85
C VAL A 138 -3.21 -25.93 -6.19
N THR A 139 -3.92 -26.19 -7.28
CA THR A 139 -3.40 -26.16 -8.65
C THR A 139 -3.81 -24.93 -9.44
N GLY A 140 -4.65 -24.07 -8.88
CA GLY A 140 -5.09 -22.85 -9.54
C GLY A 140 -6.22 -22.15 -8.81
N VAL A 141 -6.84 -21.21 -9.51
CA VAL A 141 -7.99 -20.45 -9.04
C VAL A 141 -9.07 -20.34 -10.11
N VAL A 142 -10.31 -20.19 -9.68
CA VAL A 142 -11.42 -19.76 -10.53
C VAL A 142 -11.65 -18.27 -10.29
N THR A 143 -11.60 -17.49 -11.34
CA THR A 143 -11.88 -16.05 -11.33
C THR A 143 -12.96 -15.72 -12.36
N VAL A 144 -13.21 -14.45 -12.60
CA VAL A 144 -14.17 -13.97 -13.60
C VAL A 144 -13.42 -13.18 -14.67
N LYS A 145 -13.72 -13.48 -15.94
CA LYS A 145 -13.25 -12.70 -17.10
C LYS A 145 -14.47 -12.40 -17.98
N GLU A 146 -14.72 -11.11 -18.21
CA GLU A 146 -15.87 -10.66 -19.04
C GLU A 146 -17.21 -11.28 -18.58
N GLY A 147 -17.40 -11.35 -17.26
CA GLY A 147 -18.61 -11.91 -16.65
C GLY A 147 -18.71 -13.45 -16.67
N LYS A 148 -17.72 -14.15 -17.21
CA LYS A 148 -17.72 -15.62 -17.29
C LYS A 148 -16.66 -16.22 -16.35
N PRO A 149 -16.92 -17.40 -15.76
CA PRO A 149 -15.92 -18.14 -15.00
C PRO A 149 -14.67 -18.41 -15.85
N TRP A 150 -13.52 -18.18 -15.29
CA TRP A 150 -12.24 -18.40 -15.94
C TRP A 150 -11.27 -19.10 -14.99
N ARG A 151 -10.74 -20.25 -15.42
CA ARG A 151 -9.79 -21.06 -14.65
C ARG A 151 -8.37 -20.62 -14.97
N VAL A 152 -7.57 -20.36 -13.95
CA VAL A 152 -6.16 -19.99 -14.06
C VAL A 152 -5.33 -21.01 -13.29
N GLY A 153 -4.52 -21.80 -14.01
CA GLY A 153 -3.62 -22.78 -13.41
C GLY A 153 -2.38 -22.15 -12.79
N ALA A 154 -1.89 -22.74 -11.71
CA ALA A 154 -0.68 -22.34 -11.01
C ALA A 154 0.29 -23.51 -10.89
N ARG A 155 1.48 -23.41 -11.50
CA ARG A 155 2.50 -24.48 -11.47
C ARG A 155 3.23 -24.60 -10.14
N LEU A 156 3.49 -23.49 -9.47
CA LEU A 156 4.28 -23.43 -8.23
C LEU A 156 3.40 -23.32 -6.97
N GLY A 157 2.15 -22.90 -7.13
CA GLY A 157 1.22 -22.67 -6.04
C GLY A 157 0.51 -21.33 -6.15
N VAL A 158 -0.39 -21.05 -5.23
CA VAL A 158 -1.17 -19.82 -5.14
C VAL A 158 -0.82 -19.09 -3.86
N LEU A 159 -0.32 -17.84 -3.97
CA LEU A 159 -0.14 -16.96 -2.82
C LEU A 159 -1.40 -16.13 -2.62
N ILE A 160 -2.05 -16.26 -1.47
CA ILE A 160 -3.23 -15.50 -1.10
C ILE A 160 -2.81 -14.34 -0.21
N ASN A 161 -2.96 -13.12 -0.70
CA ASN A 161 -2.71 -11.89 0.03
C ASN A 161 -3.92 -10.95 -0.13
N ALA A 162 -5.09 -11.45 0.30
CA ALA A 162 -6.40 -10.84 0.05
C ALA A 162 -6.93 -9.98 1.22
N GLY A 163 -6.07 -9.63 2.18
CA GLY A 163 -6.47 -8.86 3.37
C GLY A 163 -7.16 -9.72 4.41
N GLY A 164 -7.95 -9.07 5.26
CA GLY A 164 -8.65 -9.68 6.38
C GLY A 164 -10.18 -9.62 6.24
N PHE A 165 -10.87 -9.81 7.34
CA PHE A 165 -12.34 -9.79 7.42
C PHE A 165 -12.91 -8.59 8.20
N ALA A 166 -12.15 -7.52 8.34
CA ALA A 166 -12.55 -6.38 9.18
C ALA A 166 -13.83 -5.68 8.70
N ARG A 167 -14.23 -5.88 7.45
CA ARG A 167 -15.49 -5.37 6.86
C ARG A 167 -16.61 -6.41 6.76
N ASN A 168 -16.43 -7.60 7.37
CA ASN A 168 -17.45 -8.65 7.40
C ASN A 168 -18.00 -8.77 8.82
N GLN A 169 -19.24 -8.26 9.06
CA GLN A 169 -19.83 -8.27 10.39
C GLN A 169 -20.07 -9.69 10.91
N ALA A 170 -20.53 -10.61 10.06
CA ALA A 170 -20.78 -12.00 10.47
C ALA A 170 -19.50 -12.70 10.95
N MET A 171 -18.37 -12.48 10.29
CA MET A 171 -17.07 -13.00 10.75
C MET A 171 -16.61 -12.29 12.03
N ARG A 172 -16.85 -10.99 12.16
CA ARG A 172 -16.55 -10.27 13.42
C ARG A 172 -17.38 -10.80 14.58
N ASP A 173 -18.68 -11.01 14.41
CA ASP A 173 -19.54 -11.54 15.45
C ASP A 173 -19.07 -12.92 15.91
N LYS A 174 -18.58 -13.74 14.98
CA LYS A 174 -18.05 -15.08 15.27
C LYS A 174 -16.66 -15.04 15.92
N TYR A 175 -15.73 -14.25 15.43
CA TYR A 175 -14.30 -14.30 15.81
C TYR A 175 -13.85 -13.12 16.69
N GLN A 176 -14.61 -12.03 16.71
CA GLN A 176 -14.34 -10.81 17.48
C GLN A 176 -15.64 -10.24 18.08
N PRO A 177 -16.37 -11.01 18.91
CA PRO A 177 -17.68 -10.62 19.42
C PRO A 177 -17.61 -9.25 20.12
N GLY A 178 -18.68 -8.46 19.96
CA GLY A 178 -18.78 -7.12 20.52
C GLY A 178 -18.12 -6.02 19.70
N THR A 179 -17.55 -6.34 18.52
CA THR A 179 -16.96 -5.35 17.61
C THR A 179 -17.87 -5.07 16.41
N ARG A 180 -17.72 -3.88 15.79
CA ARG A 180 -18.55 -3.43 14.67
C ARG A 180 -17.73 -3.01 13.48
N VAL A 181 -18.21 -3.26 12.25
CA VAL A 181 -17.55 -2.86 11.01
C VAL A 181 -17.38 -1.34 10.89
N GLU A 182 -18.32 -0.56 11.45
CA GLU A 182 -18.27 0.91 11.40
C GLU A 182 -17.04 1.48 12.13
N TRP A 183 -16.47 0.72 13.07
CA TRP A 183 -15.27 1.12 13.80
C TRP A 183 -13.98 0.89 13.01
N SER A 184 -14.07 0.20 11.88
CA SER A 184 -12.90 -0.16 11.09
C SER A 184 -12.49 0.94 10.13
N GLN A 185 -11.19 1.24 10.11
CA GLN A 185 -10.55 2.14 9.14
C GLN A 185 -9.87 1.38 8.00
N THR A 186 -10.07 0.05 7.92
CA THR A 186 -9.48 -0.78 6.89
C THR A 186 -10.13 -0.56 5.52
N ASN A 187 -9.53 -1.14 4.50
CA ASN A 187 -10.06 -1.16 3.15
C ASN A 187 -11.47 -1.78 3.16
N GLU A 188 -12.39 -1.21 2.39
CA GLU A 188 -13.77 -1.71 2.26
C GLU A 188 -13.84 -3.12 1.69
N SER A 189 -12.81 -3.56 0.95
CA SER A 189 -12.71 -4.90 0.40
C SER A 189 -12.14 -5.95 1.37
N ASP A 190 -11.89 -5.63 2.63
CA ASP A 190 -11.46 -6.61 3.65
C ASP A 190 -12.65 -7.42 4.14
N THR A 191 -13.27 -8.18 3.26
CA THR A 191 -14.51 -8.94 3.47
C THR A 191 -14.30 -10.39 3.91
N GLY A 192 -13.05 -10.86 3.89
CA GLY A 192 -12.69 -12.20 4.37
C GLY A 192 -13.04 -13.34 3.41
N ASP A 193 -13.37 -13.04 2.16
CA ASP A 193 -13.81 -14.03 1.18
C ASP A 193 -12.82 -15.20 1.06
N MET A 194 -11.53 -14.89 0.95
CA MET A 194 -10.51 -15.93 0.83
C MET A 194 -10.21 -16.70 2.12
N HIS A 195 -10.66 -16.19 3.29
CA HIS A 195 -10.58 -16.95 4.54
C HIS A 195 -11.62 -18.09 4.61
N LEU A 196 -12.67 -17.98 3.82
CA LEU A 196 -13.71 -19.00 3.74
C LEU A 196 -13.34 -20.11 2.74
N GLU A 197 -12.42 -19.82 1.82
CA GLU A 197 -11.94 -20.74 0.78
C GLU A 197 -10.72 -21.56 1.23
N MET A 198 -10.04 -21.15 2.30
CA MET A 198 -8.89 -21.84 2.91
C MET A 198 -9.31 -22.79 4.01
#